data_b0f668ab69e2e867ca8fb246ebf9e44c
#
_entry.id   b0f668ab69e2e867ca8fb246ebf9e44c
#
_cell.length_a   1.000
_cell.length_b   1.000
_cell.length_c   1.000
_cell.angle_alpha   90.00
_cell.angle_beta   90.00
_cell.angle_gamma   90.00
#
_symmetry.space_group_name_H-M   'P 1'
#
loop_
_entity.id
_entity.type
_entity.pdbx_description
1 polymer ?
#
loop_
_entity_poly.entity_id
_entity_poly.type
_entity_poly.pdbx_seq_one_letter_code
_entity_poly.pdbx_strand_id
1 'polypeptide(L)'
;VTVTETPDRIVLASRQNMGVKEFGTYYSGLYERMAREHLTPDGVRGAVYYDQEFNHESSDIELIVGIQEKEKADKIMEGRLCAMTIHKGGYSALSDAYGALVAWIEENGYEWDGAPYDIYVKTQFDNLKPEDWETEVYFPIKKK
;
A
#
# COMPACT_ATOMS: atom_id res chain seq x y z
N VAL A 1 -11.18 12.95 -0.94
CA VAL A 1 -10.12 12.63 -1.90
C VAL A 1 -9.22 13.84 -2.11
N THR A 2 -7.92 13.59 -2.10
CA THR A 2 -6.89 14.62 -2.26
C THR A 2 -5.95 14.20 -3.38
N VAL A 3 -5.52 15.16 -4.20
CA VAL A 3 -4.44 14.94 -5.16
C VAL A 3 -3.14 15.39 -4.51
N THR A 4 -2.14 14.52 -4.52
CA THR A 4 -0.85 14.81 -3.89
C THR A 4 0.30 14.19 -4.66
N GLU A 5 1.49 14.74 -4.52
CA GLU A 5 2.70 14.09 -4.98
C GLU A 5 3.30 13.31 -3.82
N THR A 6 3.51 12.02 -4.04
CA THR A 6 4.07 11.15 -3.00
C THR A 6 5.59 11.29 -2.95
N PRO A 7 6.20 11.05 -1.78
CA PRO A 7 7.67 11.00 -1.68
C PRO A 7 8.20 9.70 -2.28
N ASP A 8 9.49 9.66 -2.57
CA ASP A 8 10.16 8.40 -2.88
C ASP A 8 10.12 7.50 -1.65
N ARG A 9 9.82 6.23 -1.87
CA ARG A 9 9.76 5.22 -0.80
C ARG A 9 10.81 4.16 -1.05
N ILE A 10 11.65 3.96 -0.06
CA ILE A 10 12.76 3.01 -0.09
C ILE A 10 12.27 1.75 0.61
N VAL A 11 12.10 0.64 -0.11
CA VAL A 11 11.39 -0.52 0.44
C VAL A 11 12.08 -1.86 0.17
N LEU A 12 11.85 -2.80 1.08
CA LEU A 12 11.95 -4.23 0.79
C LEU A 12 10.59 -4.66 0.27
N ALA A 13 10.57 -5.59 -0.67
CA ALA A 13 9.35 -6.02 -1.32
C ALA A 13 9.27 -7.54 -1.46
N SER A 14 8.03 -8.06 -1.39
CA SER A 14 7.74 -9.46 -1.62
C SER A 14 6.51 -9.54 -2.52
N ARG A 15 6.73 -9.92 -3.79
CA ARG A 15 5.66 -9.98 -4.78
C ARG A 15 5.41 -11.40 -5.23
N GLN A 16 4.16 -11.85 -5.09
CA GLN A 16 3.70 -13.15 -5.56
C GLN A 16 2.17 -13.17 -5.58
N ASN A 17 1.61 -14.23 -6.14
CA ASN A 17 0.19 -14.46 -5.94
C ASN A 17 -0.02 -14.89 -4.50
N MET A 18 -0.92 -14.20 -3.80
CA MET A 18 -1.22 -14.50 -2.40
C MET A 18 -2.66 -14.11 -2.07
N GLY A 19 -3.20 -14.74 -1.04
CA GLY A 19 -4.45 -14.32 -0.44
C GLY A 19 -4.21 -13.39 0.74
N VAL A 20 -5.22 -12.65 1.13
CA VAL A 20 -5.14 -11.71 2.27
C VAL A 20 -4.73 -12.44 3.55
N LYS A 21 -5.14 -13.69 3.72
CA LYS A 21 -4.80 -14.51 4.88
C LYS A 21 -3.30 -14.80 4.99
N GLU A 22 -2.56 -14.68 3.89
CA GLU A 22 -1.14 -14.96 3.85
C GLU A 22 -0.27 -13.73 4.12
N PHE A 23 -0.86 -12.55 4.23
CA PHE A 23 -0.12 -11.29 4.45
C PHE A 23 0.80 -11.38 5.67
N GLY A 24 0.30 -11.91 6.79
CA GLY A 24 1.09 -12.04 8.01
C GLY A 24 2.36 -12.86 7.80
N THR A 25 2.26 -13.96 7.06
CA THR A 25 3.41 -14.83 6.77
C THR A 25 4.47 -14.10 5.95
N TYR A 26 4.07 -13.39 4.90
CA TYR A 26 5.01 -12.68 4.03
C TYR A 26 5.60 -11.43 4.70
N TYR A 27 4.82 -10.71 5.51
CA TYR A 27 5.35 -9.60 6.30
C TYR A 27 6.39 -10.11 7.31
N SER A 28 6.12 -11.24 7.98
CA SER A 28 7.08 -11.85 8.91
C SER A 28 8.40 -12.14 8.21
N GLY A 29 8.36 -12.67 6.98
CA GLY A 29 9.55 -12.92 6.19
C GLY A 29 10.34 -11.66 5.88
N LEU A 30 9.65 -10.57 5.56
CA LEU A 30 10.30 -9.28 5.30
C LEU A 30 10.97 -8.72 6.57
N TYR A 31 10.29 -8.81 7.72
CA TYR A 31 10.85 -8.32 8.99
C TYR A 31 12.01 -9.20 9.48
N GLU A 32 11.95 -10.51 9.26
CA GLU A 32 13.07 -11.40 9.56
C GLU A 32 14.31 -11.04 8.73
N ARG A 33 14.10 -10.79 7.44
CA ARG A 33 15.18 -10.34 6.56
C ARG A 33 15.73 -9.00 7.01
N MET A 34 14.87 -8.07 7.41
CA MET A 34 15.29 -6.77 7.93
C MET A 34 16.20 -6.93 9.16
N ALA A 35 15.81 -7.78 10.10
CA ALA A 35 16.60 -8.06 11.29
C ALA A 35 17.93 -8.75 10.95
N ARG A 36 17.91 -9.73 10.06
CA ARG A 36 19.10 -10.49 9.65
C ARG A 36 20.14 -9.60 8.95
N GLU A 37 19.67 -8.65 8.15
CA GLU A 37 20.55 -7.74 7.41
C GLU A 37 20.81 -6.41 8.15
N HIS A 38 20.34 -6.28 9.39
CA HIS A 38 20.51 -5.10 10.23
C HIS A 38 19.97 -3.82 9.58
N LEU A 39 18.82 -3.92 8.92
CA LEU A 39 18.16 -2.77 8.29
C LEU A 39 17.26 -2.06 9.28
N THR A 40 17.08 -0.75 9.09
CA THR A 40 16.31 0.09 9.99
C THR A 40 14.94 0.38 9.38
N PRO A 41 13.83 -0.03 10.03
CA PRO A 41 12.50 0.28 9.53
C PRO A 41 12.23 1.78 9.60
N ASP A 42 11.48 2.30 8.62
CA ASP A 42 11.04 3.70 8.63
C ASP A 42 9.58 3.86 9.03
N GLY A 43 8.92 2.77 9.39
CA GLY A 43 7.52 2.79 9.81
C GLY A 43 6.52 2.57 8.69
N VAL A 44 6.94 2.56 7.44
CA VAL A 44 6.06 2.34 6.29
C VAL A 44 5.81 0.86 6.08
N ARG A 45 4.54 0.50 5.89
CA ARG A 45 4.11 -0.86 5.56
C ARG A 45 2.91 -0.76 4.64
N GLY A 46 2.92 -1.51 3.56
CA GLY A 46 1.83 -1.44 2.60
C GLY A 46 1.73 -2.64 1.70
N ALA A 47 0.83 -2.52 0.73
CA ALA A 47 0.59 -3.54 -0.29
C ALA A 47 0.25 -2.88 -1.61
N VAL A 48 0.88 -3.34 -2.68
CA VAL A 48 0.64 -2.87 -4.05
C VAL A 48 -0.16 -3.96 -4.78
N TYR A 49 -1.21 -3.55 -5.49
CA TYR A 49 -2.15 -4.47 -6.15
C TYR A 49 -2.00 -4.34 -7.66
N TYR A 50 -1.57 -5.41 -8.32
CA TYR A 50 -1.29 -5.41 -9.76
C TYR A 50 -2.43 -5.96 -10.61
N ASP A 51 -3.35 -6.73 -10.02
CA ASP A 51 -4.51 -7.24 -10.74
C ASP A 51 -5.59 -6.18 -10.86
N GLN A 52 -6.26 -6.12 -12.02
CA GLN A 52 -7.38 -5.20 -12.22
C GLN A 52 -8.57 -5.57 -11.35
N GLU A 53 -8.76 -6.87 -11.13
CA GLU A 53 -9.81 -7.38 -10.24
C GLU A 53 -9.16 -8.03 -9.03
N PHE A 54 -9.42 -7.49 -7.86
CA PHE A 54 -8.87 -8.00 -6.62
C PHE A 54 -9.63 -9.25 -6.17
N ASN A 55 -8.89 -10.33 -5.91
CA ASN A 55 -9.45 -11.56 -5.36
C ASN A 55 -8.82 -11.81 -3.98
N HIS A 56 -9.65 -11.91 -2.95
CA HIS A 56 -9.18 -12.11 -1.57
C HIS A 56 -8.39 -13.41 -1.38
N GLU A 57 -8.66 -14.42 -2.19
CA GLU A 57 -8.01 -15.73 -2.07
C GLU A 57 -6.66 -15.80 -2.78
N SER A 58 -6.55 -15.13 -3.93
CA SER A 58 -5.31 -15.11 -4.70
C SER A 58 -5.30 -13.96 -5.69
N SER A 59 -4.35 -13.05 -5.52
CA SER A 59 -4.11 -11.93 -6.43
C SER A 59 -2.63 -11.64 -6.52
N ASP A 60 -2.21 -10.97 -7.59
CA ASP A 60 -0.83 -10.52 -7.75
C ASP A 60 -0.62 -9.29 -6.85
N ILE A 61 0.04 -9.52 -5.73
CA ILE A 61 0.22 -8.51 -4.69
C ILE A 61 1.71 -8.41 -4.34
N GLU A 62 2.17 -7.19 -4.13
CA GLU A 62 3.51 -6.93 -3.62
C GLU A 62 3.40 -6.28 -2.24
N LEU A 63 3.85 -6.99 -1.20
CA LEU A 63 3.94 -6.41 0.13
C LEU A 63 5.23 -5.59 0.22
N ILE A 64 5.16 -4.44 0.86
CA ILE A 64 6.29 -3.54 1.01
C ILE A 64 6.48 -3.15 2.48
N VAL A 65 7.74 -3.03 2.88
CA VAL A 65 8.13 -2.45 4.18
C VAL A 65 9.24 -1.43 3.92
N GLY A 66 9.09 -0.24 4.50
CA GLY A 66 10.07 0.82 4.32
C GLY A 66 11.31 0.63 5.15
N ILE A 67 12.46 0.98 4.59
CA ILE A 67 13.76 0.95 5.28
C ILE A 67 14.50 2.27 5.05
N GLN A 68 15.51 2.52 5.88
CA GLN A 68 16.32 3.74 5.78
C GLN A 68 17.55 3.56 4.88
N GLU A 69 18.03 2.33 4.70
CA GLU A 69 19.24 2.02 3.95
C GLU A 69 18.95 1.90 2.45
N LYS A 70 19.06 3.00 1.73
CA LYS A 70 18.73 3.08 0.30
C LYS A 70 19.50 2.07 -0.56
N GLU A 71 20.76 1.85 -0.25
CA GLU A 71 21.65 0.96 -1.02
C GLU A 71 21.26 -0.53 -0.86
N LYS A 72 20.43 -0.86 0.13
CA LYS A 72 19.99 -2.24 0.39
C LYS A 72 18.54 -2.50 0.05
N ALA A 73 17.87 -1.52 -0.51
CA ALA A 73 16.46 -1.63 -0.88
C ALA A 73 16.27 -2.57 -2.08
N ASP A 74 15.15 -3.30 -2.07
CA ASP A 74 14.76 -4.09 -3.22
C ASP A 74 14.29 -3.21 -4.36
N LYS A 75 13.63 -2.10 -4.01
CA LYS A 75 13.21 -1.11 -5.00
C LYS A 75 12.99 0.25 -4.34
N ILE A 76 12.99 1.27 -5.17
CA ILE A 76 12.60 2.61 -4.78
C ILE A 76 11.29 2.90 -5.52
N MET A 77 10.23 3.15 -4.76
CA MET A 77 8.97 3.61 -5.32
C MET A 77 9.08 5.11 -5.53
N GLU A 78 9.34 5.52 -6.76
CA GLU A 78 9.52 6.93 -7.08
C GLU A 78 8.25 7.73 -6.77
N GLY A 79 8.44 8.93 -6.23
CA GLY A 79 7.35 9.86 -5.97
C GLY A 79 6.61 10.19 -7.25
N ARG A 80 5.29 10.30 -7.19
CA ARG A 80 4.44 10.56 -8.35
C ARG A 80 3.12 11.18 -7.95
N LEU A 81 2.41 11.71 -8.91
CA LEU A 81 1.08 12.26 -8.68
C LEU A 81 0.10 11.13 -8.39
N CYS A 82 -0.64 11.26 -7.29
CA CYS A 82 -1.64 10.28 -6.87
C CYS A 82 -2.93 10.96 -6.43
N ALA A 83 -4.06 10.30 -6.68
CA ALA A 83 -5.28 10.57 -5.95
C ALA A 83 -5.23 9.68 -4.71
N MET A 84 -5.51 10.24 -3.55
CA MET A 84 -5.46 9.47 -2.31
C MET A 84 -6.65 9.80 -1.42
N THR A 85 -7.00 8.84 -0.57
CA THR A 85 -7.95 9.04 0.51
C THR A 85 -7.48 8.28 1.74
N ILE A 86 -7.98 8.68 2.90
CA ILE A 86 -7.71 7.96 4.14
C ILE A 86 -8.99 7.21 4.52
N HIS A 87 -8.89 5.88 4.59
CA HIS A 87 -9.97 5.05 5.07
C HIS A 87 -9.82 4.84 6.58
N LYS A 88 -10.84 5.23 7.34
CA LYS A 88 -10.88 4.99 8.79
C LYS A 88 -11.78 3.80 9.07
N GLY A 89 -11.29 2.88 9.88
CA GLY A 89 -12.03 1.69 10.26
C GLY A 89 -11.41 0.41 9.73
N GLY A 90 -12.14 -0.69 9.90
CA GLY A 90 -11.69 -2.01 9.48
C GLY A 90 -11.66 -2.19 7.98
N TYR A 91 -11.00 -3.26 7.55
CA TYR A 91 -10.78 -3.50 6.12
C TYR A 91 -12.01 -3.97 5.35
N SER A 92 -13.08 -4.34 6.04
CA SER A 92 -14.30 -4.80 5.39
C SER A 92 -14.97 -3.75 4.48
N ALA A 93 -14.79 -2.46 4.80
CA ALA A 93 -15.33 -1.36 4.02
C ALA A 93 -14.28 -0.68 3.13
N LEU A 94 -13.09 -1.25 3.03
CA LEU A 94 -12.00 -0.65 2.24
C LEU A 94 -12.36 -0.55 0.76
N SER A 95 -13.15 -1.48 0.24
CA SER A 95 -13.64 -1.45 -1.15
C SER A 95 -14.45 -0.19 -1.47
N ASP A 96 -15.14 0.38 -0.48
CA ASP A 96 -15.90 1.62 -0.67
C ASP A 96 -14.96 2.80 -0.93
N ALA A 97 -13.82 2.83 -0.24
CA ALA A 97 -12.79 3.85 -0.46
C ALA A 97 -12.19 3.73 -1.87
N TYR A 98 -11.93 2.51 -2.34
CA TYR A 98 -11.47 2.28 -3.72
C TYR A 98 -12.49 2.74 -4.73
N GLY A 99 -13.75 2.40 -4.54
CA GLY A 99 -14.83 2.81 -5.44
C GLY A 99 -14.97 4.33 -5.52
N ALA A 100 -14.89 5.01 -4.40
CA ALA A 100 -14.95 6.47 -4.35
C ALA A 100 -13.78 7.11 -5.10
N LEU A 101 -12.57 6.56 -4.96
CA LEU A 101 -11.39 7.06 -5.69
C LEU A 101 -11.52 6.85 -7.20
N VAL A 102 -11.97 5.69 -7.64
CA VAL A 102 -12.15 5.40 -9.06
C VAL A 102 -13.14 6.37 -9.68
N ALA A 103 -14.29 6.59 -9.03
CA ALA A 103 -15.30 7.52 -9.49
C ALA A 103 -14.75 8.95 -9.56
N TRP A 104 -14.04 9.37 -8.53
CA TRP A 104 -13.45 10.72 -8.47
C TRP A 104 -12.45 10.94 -9.61
N ILE A 105 -11.59 9.94 -9.88
CA ILE A 105 -10.60 10.01 -10.95
C ILE A 105 -11.28 10.25 -12.30
N GLU A 106 -12.32 9.48 -12.62
CA GLU A 106 -13.06 9.62 -13.87
C GLU A 106 -13.76 10.97 -13.97
N GLU A 107 -14.40 11.41 -12.89
CA GLU A 107 -15.16 12.68 -12.87
C GLU A 107 -14.27 13.90 -12.99
N ASN A 108 -13.01 13.82 -12.60
CA ASN A 108 -12.10 14.96 -12.56
C ASN A 108 -11.08 14.98 -13.71
N GLY A 109 -11.26 14.14 -14.72
CA GLY A 109 -10.44 14.18 -15.93
C GLY A 109 -9.07 13.56 -15.80
N TYR A 110 -8.92 12.61 -14.90
CA TYR A 110 -7.67 11.84 -14.72
C TYR A 110 -7.83 10.41 -15.21
N GLU A 111 -6.73 9.74 -15.42
CA GLU A 111 -6.70 8.30 -15.68
C GLU A 111 -5.62 7.64 -14.82
N TRP A 112 -5.71 6.33 -14.68
CA TRP A 112 -4.75 5.57 -13.90
C TRP A 112 -3.39 5.56 -14.60
N ASP A 113 -2.34 5.71 -13.80
CA ASP A 113 -0.95 5.73 -14.28
C ASP A 113 -0.06 4.78 -13.46
N GLY A 114 -0.60 3.67 -13.04
CA GLY A 114 0.14 2.65 -12.30
C GLY A 114 -0.74 1.87 -11.34
N ALA A 115 -0.15 0.89 -10.67
CA ALA A 115 -0.85 0.04 -9.73
C ALA A 115 -1.23 0.80 -8.46
N PRO A 116 -2.46 0.67 -7.97
CA PRO A 116 -2.85 1.26 -6.71
C PRO A 116 -2.18 0.55 -5.53
N TYR A 117 -2.03 1.27 -4.43
CA TYR A 117 -1.46 0.68 -3.23
C TYR A 117 -2.04 1.27 -1.96
N ASP A 118 -1.95 0.50 -0.88
CA ASP A 118 -2.34 0.90 0.46
C ASP A 118 -1.10 1.09 1.32
N ILE A 119 -1.15 2.10 2.19
CA ILE A 119 -0.17 2.26 3.28
C ILE A 119 -0.95 2.16 4.59
N TYR A 120 -0.56 1.22 5.43
CA TYR A 120 -1.23 0.96 6.70
C TYR A 120 -0.63 1.86 7.78
N VAL A 121 -1.40 2.88 8.19
CA VAL A 121 -0.93 3.90 9.13
C VAL A 121 -1.20 3.50 10.57
N LYS A 122 -2.45 3.09 10.85
CA LYS A 122 -2.88 2.63 12.17
C LYS A 122 -3.54 1.28 12.02
N THR A 123 -3.08 0.30 12.76
CA THR A 123 -3.50 -1.10 12.61
C THR A 123 -3.73 -1.77 13.95
N GLN A 124 -4.11 -3.05 13.90
CA GLN A 124 -4.22 -3.88 15.09
C GLN A 124 -2.92 -3.95 15.90
N PHE A 125 -1.76 -3.76 15.26
CA PHE A 125 -0.47 -3.81 15.95
C PHE A 125 -0.19 -2.57 16.81
N ASP A 126 -1.02 -1.53 16.67
CA ASP A 126 -0.93 -0.32 17.49
C ASP A 126 -1.86 -0.38 18.72
N ASN A 127 -2.41 -1.55 19.01
CA ASN A 127 -3.38 -1.79 20.09
C ASN A 127 -4.66 -0.97 19.96
N LEU A 128 -5.06 -0.69 18.72
CA LEU A 128 -6.25 0.07 18.43
C LEU A 128 -7.42 -0.85 18.08
N LYS A 129 -8.63 -0.38 18.36
CA LYS A 129 -9.85 -1.07 17.90
C LYS A 129 -10.00 -0.89 16.39
N PRO A 130 -10.67 -1.81 15.69
CA PRO A 130 -10.85 -1.70 14.24
C PRO A 130 -11.40 -0.35 13.77
N GLU A 131 -12.30 0.28 14.52
CA GLU A 131 -12.85 1.59 14.16
C GLU A 131 -11.82 2.72 14.19
N ASP A 132 -10.68 2.51 14.85
CA ASP A 132 -9.60 3.49 14.96
C ASP A 132 -8.44 3.22 13.98
N TRP A 133 -8.53 2.16 13.18
CA TRP A 133 -7.52 1.87 12.16
C TRP A 133 -7.59 2.91 11.05
N GLU A 134 -6.43 3.20 10.45
CA GLU A 134 -6.34 4.11 9.31
C GLU A 134 -5.48 3.48 8.21
N THR A 135 -6.00 3.51 6.99
CA THR A 135 -5.31 3.05 5.79
C THR A 135 -5.32 4.18 4.77
N GLU A 136 -4.15 4.57 4.28
CA GLU A 136 -4.06 5.49 3.15
C GLU A 136 -4.14 4.68 1.86
N VAL A 137 -5.00 5.11 0.95
CA VAL A 137 -5.19 4.45 -0.35
C VAL A 137 -4.72 5.39 -1.44
N TYR A 138 -3.82 4.92 -2.29
CA TYR A 138 -3.20 5.71 -3.35
C TYR A 138 -3.48 5.11 -4.73
N PHE A 139 -3.89 5.96 -5.66
CA PHE A 139 -4.00 5.62 -7.08
C PHE A 139 -3.08 6.54 -7.87
N PRO A 140 -1.98 6.02 -8.44
CA PRO A 140 -1.17 6.83 -9.37
C PRO A 140 -2.03 7.31 -10.55
N ILE A 141 -1.97 8.60 -10.85
CA ILE A 141 -2.80 9.23 -11.88
C ILE A 141 -2.00 10.13 -12.78
N LYS A 142 -2.59 10.42 -13.94
CA LYS A 142 -2.13 11.47 -14.86
C LYS A 142 -3.35 12.12 -15.50
N LYS A 143 -3.21 13.33 -15.99
CA LYS A 143 -4.27 13.99 -16.72
C LYS A 143 -4.53 13.29 -18.05
N LYS A 144 -5.79 13.19 -18.40
CA LYS A 144 -6.17 12.66 -19.72
C LYS A 144 -5.71 13.58 -20.84
#